data_170a3b34120fe82b9c7ca0ea9fa9774c
#
_entry.id   170a3b34120fe82b9c7ca0ea9fa9774c
#
_cell.length_a   1.000
_cell.length_b   1.000
_cell.length_c   1.000
_cell.angle_alpha   90.00
_cell.angle_beta   90.00
_cell.angle_gamma   90.00
#
_symmetry.space_group_name_H-M   'P 1'
#
loop_
_entity.id
_entity.type
_entity.pdbx_description
1 polymer ?
#
loop_
_entity_poly.entity_id
_entity_poly.type
_entity_poly.pdbx_seq_one_letter_code
_entity_poly.pdbx_strand_id
1 'polypeptide(L)'
;MAILEIKNLGINFGGLKAVDNLNMTIEEGQLYGLIGPNGAGKTTVFNLLTGVYQATEGTFFFDGNEIKNSNPVKINKMGIARTFQNIRLFSQMSVLDNVMAGYHDSLNYGFFSSITHLGKFSEEEKRIRKKALELLEVFDIAEEKYYLACNLPYGKQRKLEIARALATNPKLLLLDEPAAGMNPNETAELMQTIRFVRDKFNVTILLIEHDMRLVSGICEDLTVLNFGTVLAQGKTKDVLNDPKVITAYLGEDD
;
A
#
# COMPACT_ATOMS: atom_id res chain seq x y z
N MET A 1 -15.17 -12.37 0.90
CA MET A 1 -14.36 -13.36 0.13
C MET A 1 -12.90 -12.98 0.29
N ALA A 2 -12.01 -13.95 0.55
CA ALA A 2 -10.59 -13.63 0.76
C ALA A 2 -9.97 -13.05 -0.52
N ILE A 3 -9.42 -11.85 -0.44
CA ILE A 3 -8.67 -11.20 -1.52
C ILE A 3 -7.20 -11.59 -1.50
N LEU A 4 -6.66 -11.82 -0.30
CA LEU A 4 -5.28 -12.26 -0.08
C LEU A 4 -5.26 -13.43 0.90
N GLU A 5 -4.64 -14.54 0.50
CA GLU A 5 -4.35 -15.68 1.36
C GLU A 5 -2.86 -15.99 1.32
N ILE A 6 -2.21 -15.99 2.46
CA ILE A 6 -0.79 -16.32 2.63
C ILE A 6 -0.72 -17.67 3.34
N LYS A 7 0.06 -18.62 2.78
CA LYS A 7 0.20 -20.00 3.30
C LYS A 7 1.65 -20.36 3.49
N ASN A 8 2.04 -20.53 4.74
CA ASN A 8 3.39 -20.92 5.18
C ASN A 8 4.52 -20.12 4.51
N LEU A 9 4.27 -18.82 4.26
CA LEU A 9 5.19 -17.95 3.54
C LEU A 9 6.45 -17.70 4.37
N GLY A 10 7.60 -17.93 3.75
CA GLY A 10 8.89 -17.72 4.38
C GLY A 10 9.96 -17.21 3.41
N ILE A 11 10.94 -16.52 3.95
CA ILE A 11 12.14 -16.08 3.23
C ILE A 11 13.37 -16.12 4.12
N ASN A 12 14.45 -16.68 3.56
CA ASN A 12 15.75 -16.77 4.20
C ASN A 12 16.77 -15.91 3.45
N PHE A 13 17.52 -15.10 4.19
CA PHE A 13 18.69 -14.38 3.70
C PHE A 13 19.96 -14.98 4.31
N GLY A 14 20.64 -15.83 3.57
CA GLY A 14 21.75 -16.61 4.13
C GLY A 14 21.26 -17.48 5.29
N GLY A 15 21.80 -17.25 6.50
CA GLY A 15 21.41 -17.99 7.72
C GLY A 15 20.24 -17.37 8.50
N LEU A 16 19.71 -16.19 8.09
CA LEU A 16 18.65 -15.48 8.79
C LEU A 16 17.29 -15.76 8.16
N LYS A 17 16.35 -16.34 8.91
CA LYS A 17 14.93 -16.38 8.54
C LYS A 17 14.30 -15.03 8.86
N ALA A 18 14.09 -14.20 7.84
CA ALA A 18 13.48 -12.88 8.00
C ALA A 18 11.95 -12.93 8.09
N VAL A 19 11.33 -13.94 7.50
CA VAL A 19 9.91 -14.33 7.69
C VAL A 19 9.87 -15.85 7.74
N ASP A 20 9.17 -16.39 8.73
CA ASP A 20 9.05 -17.81 8.96
C ASP A 20 7.59 -18.22 9.15
N ASN A 21 7.10 -19.10 8.28
CA ASN A 21 5.78 -19.73 8.35
C ASN A 21 4.61 -18.73 8.53
N LEU A 22 4.65 -17.59 7.83
CA LEU A 22 3.56 -16.61 7.88
C LEU A 22 2.29 -17.20 7.24
N ASN A 23 1.20 -17.19 8.00
CA ASN A 23 -0.15 -17.52 7.54
C ASN A 23 -1.05 -16.32 7.84
N MET A 24 -1.74 -15.77 6.82
CA MET A 24 -2.59 -14.60 6.96
C MET A 24 -3.67 -14.61 5.88
N THR A 25 -4.88 -14.19 6.25
CA THR A 25 -6.00 -14.04 5.30
C THR A 25 -6.60 -12.64 5.46
N ILE A 26 -6.83 -11.97 4.33
CA ILE A 26 -7.46 -10.65 4.29
C ILE A 26 -8.70 -10.75 3.40
N GLU A 27 -9.84 -10.31 3.94
CA GLU A 27 -11.09 -10.27 3.21
C GLU A 27 -11.20 -9.02 2.32
N GLU A 28 -11.99 -9.11 1.26
CA GLU A 28 -12.24 -7.98 0.35
C GLU A 28 -12.87 -6.80 1.10
N GLY A 29 -12.36 -5.59 0.84
CA GLY A 29 -12.82 -4.34 1.47
C GLY A 29 -12.33 -4.13 2.91
N GLN A 30 -11.52 -5.04 3.46
CA GLN A 30 -11.03 -4.96 4.84
C GLN A 30 -9.89 -3.94 4.98
N LEU A 31 -9.82 -3.25 6.13
CA LEU A 31 -8.65 -2.54 6.62
C LEU A 31 -7.90 -3.44 7.60
N TYR A 32 -6.78 -3.97 7.14
CA TYR A 32 -5.97 -4.93 7.89
C TYR A 32 -4.61 -4.34 8.27
N GLY A 33 -4.15 -4.58 9.49
CA GLY A 33 -2.86 -4.11 9.99
C GLY A 33 -1.83 -5.23 10.11
N LEU A 34 -0.62 -4.98 9.63
CA LEU A 34 0.58 -5.80 9.89
C LEU A 34 1.53 -4.98 10.75
N ILE A 35 1.61 -5.32 12.04
CA ILE A 35 2.37 -4.56 13.02
C ILE A 35 3.48 -5.41 13.66
N GLY A 36 4.31 -4.80 14.48
CA GLY A 36 5.41 -5.47 15.17
C GLY A 36 6.60 -4.54 15.38
N PRO A 37 7.55 -4.90 16.25
CA PRO A 37 8.77 -4.15 16.47
C PRO A 37 9.61 -3.90 15.23
N ASN A 38 10.62 -3.02 15.33
CA ASN A 38 11.58 -2.81 14.26
C ASN A 38 12.35 -4.11 13.99
N GLY A 39 12.56 -4.43 12.72
CA GLY A 39 13.22 -5.70 12.35
C GLY A 39 12.31 -6.93 12.42
N ALA A 40 11.03 -6.82 12.80
CA ALA A 40 10.10 -7.97 12.89
C ALA A 40 9.79 -8.66 11.56
N GLY A 41 10.19 -8.09 10.40
CA GLY A 41 9.95 -8.68 9.08
C GLY A 41 8.81 -8.04 8.27
N LYS A 42 8.13 -7.00 8.78
CA LYS A 42 6.98 -6.35 8.11
C LYS A 42 7.27 -5.91 6.67
N THR A 43 8.31 -5.10 6.47
CA THR A 43 8.73 -4.64 5.15
C THR A 43 9.16 -5.79 4.24
N THR A 44 9.72 -6.87 4.82
CA THR A 44 10.05 -8.09 4.06
C THR A 44 8.79 -8.76 3.53
N VAL A 45 7.71 -8.83 4.32
CA VAL A 45 6.40 -9.32 3.85
C VAL A 45 5.89 -8.46 2.69
N PHE A 46 5.93 -7.14 2.79
CA PHE A 46 5.54 -6.26 1.67
C PHE A 46 6.39 -6.47 0.42
N ASN A 47 7.70 -6.69 0.59
CA ASN A 47 8.59 -6.99 -0.53
C ASN A 47 8.27 -8.35 -1.19
N LEU A 48 7.84 -9.34 -0.42
CA LEU A 48 7.34 -10.62 -0.94
C LEU A 48 6.03 -10.43 -1.71
N LEU A 49 5.04 -9.74 -1.12
CA LEU A 49 3.74 -9.50 -1.75
C LEU A 49 3.82 -8.63 -3.02
N THR A 50 4.86 -7.81 -3.13
CA THR A 50 5.08 -6.95 -4.31
C THR A 50 6.09 -7.52 -5.32
N GLY A 51 6.60 -8.74 -5.08
CA GLY A 51 7.52 -9.42 -6.00
C GLY A 51 8.93 -8.82 -6.08
N VAL A 52 9.29 -7.94 -5.13
CA VAL A 52 10.67 -7.44 -4.95
C VAL A 52 11.56 -8.58 -4.46
N TYR A 53 11.03 -9.42 -3.56
CA TYR A 53 11.66 -10.65 -3.12
C TYR A 53 10.85 -11.86 -3.57
N GLN A 54 11.54 -12.98 -3.75
CA GLN A 54 10.90 -14.27 -4.00
C GLN A 54 10.90 -15.08 -2.69
N ALA A 55 9.76 -15.71 -2.38
CA ALA A 55 9.67 -16.58 -1.22
C ALA A 55 10.58 -17.80 -1.38
N THR A 56 11.23 -18.22 -0.30
CA THR A 56 11.97 -19.50 -0.25
C THR A 56 11.08 -20.65 0.13
N GLU A 57 10.00 -20.38 0.88
CA GLU A 57 9.03 -21.37 1.36
C GLU A 57 7.61 -20.79 1.24
N GLY A 58 6.63 -21.68 1.08
CA GLY A 58 5.22 -21.29 1.02
C GLY A 58 4.83 -20.51 -0.23
N THR A 59 3.65 -19.93 -0.19
CA THR A 59 3.06 -19.19 -1.32
C THR A 59 1.99 -18.23 -0.83
N PHE A 60 1.54 -17.34 -1.71
CA PHE A 60 0.33 -16.56 -1.45
C PHE A 60 -0.59 -16.56 -2.68
N PHE A 61 -1.87 -16.37 -2.42
CA PHE A 61 -2.91 -16.26 -3.42
C PHE A 61 -3.49 -14.85 -3.38
N PHE A 62 -3.67 -14.28 -4.53
CA PHE A 62 -4.33 -12.99 -4.69
C PHE A 62 -5.51 -13.13 -5.65
N ASP A 63 -6.70 -12.73 -5.21
CA ASP A 63 -7.95 -12.86 -5.99
C ASP A 63 -8.13 -14.30 -6.52
N GLY A 64 -7.88 -15.29 -5.65
CA GLY A 64 -7.95 -16.72 -5.96
C GLY A 64 -6.82 -17.29 -6.82
N ASN A 65 -5.89 -16.45 -7.30
CA ASN A 65 -4.77 -16.88 -8.16
C ASN A 65 -3.49 -17.03 -7.36
N GLU A 66 -2.84 -18.17 -7.49
CA GLU A 66 -1.55 -18.42 -6.86
C GLU A 66 -0.45 -17.55 -7.48
N ILE A 67 0.31 -16.85 -6.63
CA ILE A 67 1.39 -15.96 -7.07
C ILE A 67 2.72 -16.69 -6.88
N LYS A 68 3.33 -17.07 -8.01
CA LYS A 68 4.67 -17.67 -8.06
C LYS A 68 5.59 -16.89 -8.97
N ASN A 69 6.83 -16.66 -8.54
CA ASN A 69 7.91 -16.07 -9.36
C ASN A 69 7.47 -14.85 -10.17
N SER A 70 6.72 -13.96 -9.53
CA SER A 70 6.21 -12.74 -10.15
C SER A 70 7.12 -11.55 -9.86
N ASN A 71 7.21 -10.63 -10.81
CA ASN A 71 7.92 -9.36 -10.64
C ASN A 71 6.93 -8.23 -10.28
N PRO A 72 7.43 -7.07 -9.80
CA PRO A 72 6.56 -5.97 -9.36
C PRO A 72 5.58 -5.47 -10.42
N VAL A 73 5.99 -5.43 -11.69
CA VAL A 73 5.13 -4.98 -12.79
C VAL A 73 3.95 -5.93 -12.99
N LYS A 74 4.19 -7.24 -12.96
CA LYS A 74 3.13 -8.24 -13.09
C LYS A 74 2.17 -8.19 -11.92
N ILE A 75 2.69 -8.06 -10.69
CA ILE A 75 1.87 -7.97 -9.47
C ILE A 75 1.01 -6.70 -9.47
N ASN A 76 1.57 -5.56 -9.89
CA ASN A 76 0.79 -4.34 -10.02
C ASN A 76 -0.36 -4.49 -11.03
N LYS A 77 -0.10 -5.10 -12.20
CA LYS A 77 -1.13 -5.41 -13.21
C LYS A 77 -2.21 -6.37 -12.72
N MET A 78 -1.91 -7.21 -11.73
CA MET A 78 -2.93 -8.07 -11.09
C MET A 78 -3.81 -7.29 -10.12
N GLY A 79 -3.43 -6.08 -9.72
CA GLY A 79 -4.22 -5.19 -8.87
C GLY A 79 -3.65 -5.03 -7.45
N ILE A 80 -2.37 -5.25 -7.22
CA ILE A 80 -1.68 -4.91 -5.97
C ILE A 80 -0.85 -3.66 -6.18
N ALA A 81 -1.16 -2.57 -5.48
CA ALA A 81 -0.36 -1.35 -5.47
C ALA A 81 0.27 -1.12 -4.10
N ARG A 82 1.39 -0.37 -4.04
CA ARG A 82 2.09 -0.05 -2.79
C ARG A 82 2.53 1.39 -2.78
N THR A 83 2.40 2.05 -1.62
CA THR A 83 3.17 3.24 -1.26
C THR A 83 4.46 2.84 -0.55
N PHE A 84 5.35 3.77 -0.32
CA PHE A 84 6.63 3.51 0.34
C PHE A 84 6.78 4.37 1.59
N GLN A 85 7.52 3.90 2.58
CA GLN A 85 7.83 4.65 3.80
C GLN A 85 8.41 6.03 3.45
N ASN A 86 9.44 6.08 2.61
CA ASN A 86 9.94 7.33 2.02
C ASN A 86 9.12 7.63 0.77
N ILE A 87 8.50 8.81 0.73
CA ILE A 87 7.68 9.25 -0.41
C ILE A 87 8.47 9.15 -1.72
N ARG A 88 7.93 8.40 -2.70
CA ARG A 88 8.53 8.18 -4.01
C ARG A 88 7.72 8.87 -5.11
N LEU A 89 7.63 10.17 -5.07
CA LEU A 89 7.03 10.97 -6.14
C LEU A 89 8.07 11.30 -7.22
N PHE A 90 7.58 11.55 -8.42
CA PHE A 90 8.37 12.22 -9.47
C PHE A 90 8.46 13.70 -9.10
N SER A 91 9.48 14.06 -8.34
CA SER A 91 9.61 15.35 -7.65
C SER A 91 9.58 16.56 -8.60
N GLN A 92 10.10 16.40 -9.82
CA GLN A 92 10.16 17.42 -10.86
C GLN A 92 8.97 17.39 -11.83
N MET A 93 8.01 16.49 -11.62
CA MET A 93 6.76 16.48 -12.37
C MET A 93 5.68 17.22 -11.59
N SER A 94 4.66 17.70 -12.32
CA SER A 94 3.50 18.32 -11.67
C SER A 94 2.70 17.29 -10.84
N VAL A 95 1.89 17.79 -9.93
CA VAL A 95 0.93 17.00 -9.15
C VAL A 95 0.03 16.18 -10.07
N LEU A 96 -0.50 16.80 -11.12
CA LEU A 96 -1.34 16.15 -12.11
C LEU A 96 -0.58 15.05 -12.87
N ASP A 97 0.63 15.34 -13.35
CA ASP A 97 1.42 14.38 -14.13
C ASP A 97 1.84 13.17 -13.28
N ASN A 98 2.08 13.36 -11.97
CA ASN A 98 2.31 12.24 -11.05
C ASN A 98 1.13 11.26 -11.02
N VAL A 99 -0.10 11.77 -10.94
CA VAL A 99 -1.30 10.91 -10.95
C VAL A 99 -1.53 10.31 -12.34
N MET A 100 -1.36 11.08 -13.41
CA MET A 100 -1.48 10.59 -14.78
C MET A 100 -0.51 9.45 -15.07
N ALA A 101 0.72 9.49 -14.51
CA ALA A 101 1.70 8.41 -14.64
C ALA A 101 1.19 7.07 -14.06
N GLY A 102 0.35 7.11 -13.02
CA GLY A 102 -0.29 5.90 -12.46
C GLY A 102 -1.27 5.22 -13.43
N TYR A 103 -1.88 5.95 -14.34
CA TYR A 103 -2.78 5.40 -15.36
C TYR A 103 -2.06 4.80 -16.58
N HIS A 104 -0.73 4.88 -16.64
CA HIS A 104 0.02 4.51 -17.87
C HIS A 104 -0.22 3.06 -18.31
N ASP A 105 -0.33 2.12 -17.39
CA ASP A 105 -0.59 0.70 -17.71
C ASP A 105 -2.03 0.44 -18.21
N SER A 106 -2.96 1.39 -18.03
CA SER A 106 -4.33 1.32 -18.58
C SER A 106 -4.45 1.85 -20.00
N LEU A 107 -3.36 2.32 -20.61
CA LEU A 107 -3.34 2.90 -21.95
C LEU A 107 -3.39 1.82 -23.03
N ASN A 108 -4.47 1.82 -23.80
CA ASN A 108 -4.72 0.86 -24.89
C ASN A 108 -4.39 1.45 -26.27
N TYR A 109 -3.20 2.05 -26.45
CA TYR A 109 -2.79 2.49 -27.78
C TYR A 109 -1.53 1.77 -28.25
N GLY A 110 -1.54 1.37 -29.54
CA GLY A 110 -0.38 0.71 -30.15
C GLY A 110 0.77 1.69 -30.42
N PHE A 111 1.96 1.14 -30.62
CA PHE A 111 3.21 1.87 -30.87
C PHE A 111 3.08 2.99 -31.95
N PHE A 112 2.31 2.77 -32.99
CA PHE A 112 2.11 3.76 -34.06
C PHE A 112 1.27 4.97 -33.64
N SER A 113 0.27 4.81 -32.76
CA SER A 113 -0.53 5.95 -32.29
C SER A 113 0.19 6.81 -31.25
N SER A 114 1.17 6.25 -30.54
CA SER A 114 2.02 7.03 -29.64
C SER A 114 3.05 7.92 -30.39
N ILE A 115 3.45 7.54 -31.60
CA ILE A 115 4.38 8.35 -32.42
C ILE A 115 3.67 9.49 -33.15
N THR A 116 2.44 9.25 -33.62
CA THR A 116 1.71 10.23 -34.45
C THR A 116 0.89 11.24 -33.67
N HIS A 117 0.67 11.02 -32.35
CA HIS A 117 -0.19 11.84 -31.48
C HIS A 117 -1.60 12.12 -32.05
N LEU A 118 -2.08 11.29 -32.99
CA LEU A 118 -3.34 11.50 -33.71
C LEU A 118 -4.45 10.55 -33.23
N GLY A 119 -5.68 11.05 -33.17
CA GLY A 119 -6.90 10.28 -32.94
C GLY A 119 -7.01 9.71 -31.52
N LYS A 120 -6.96 8.38 -31.38
CA LYS A 120 -7.18 7.67 -30.10
C LYS A 120 -6.25 8.09 -28.95
N PHE A 121 -5.04 8.55 -29.25
CA PHE A 121 -4.09 9.05 -28.24
C PHE A 121 -4.63 10.29 -27.53
N SER A 122 -5.09 11.29 -28.27
CA SER A 122 -5.60 12.55 -27.69
C SER A 122 -6.88 12.35 -26.88
N GLU A 123 -7.75 11.44 -27.30
CA GLU A 123 -8.98 11.12 -26.54
C GLU A 123 -8.65 10.38 -25.23
N GLU A 124 -7.71 9.43 -25.30
CA GLU A 124 -7.27 8.65 -24.15
C GLU A 124 -6.55 9.54 -23.13
N GLU A 125 -5.68 10.43 -23.58
CA GLU A 125 -5.00 11.41 -22.73
C GLU A 125 -6.01 12.33 -22.02
N LYS A 126 -7.02 12.84 -22.74
CA LYS A 126 -8.11 13.62 -22.15
C LYS A 126 -8.89 12.83 -21.09
N ARG A 127 -9.15 11.54 -21.35
CA ARG A 127 -9.85 10.65 -20.44
C ARG A 127 -9.03 10.45 -19.15
N ILE A 128 -7.73 10.18 -19.28
CA ILE A 128 -6.81 10.00 -18.14
C ILE A 128 -6.70 11.30 -17.35
N ARG A 129 -6.52 12.43 -18.03
CA ARG A 129 -6.45 13.74 -17.40
C ARG A 129 -7.70 14.03 -16.57
N LYS A 130 -8.90 13.72 -17.10
CA LYS A 130 -10.14 13.87 -16.37
C LYS A 130 -10.17 13.01 -15.11
N LYS A 131 -9.84 11.71 -15.22
CA LYS A 131 -9.77 10.79 -14.07
C LYS A 131 -8.73 11.23 -13.03
N ALA A 132 -7.58 11.72 -13.48
CA ALA A 132 -6.54 12.23 -12.59
C ALA A 132 -7.03 13.46 -11.82
N LEU A 133 -7.75 14.38 -12.47
CA LEU A 133 -8.35 15.54 -11.80
C LEU A 133 -9.41 15.12 -10.78
N GLU A 134 -10.27 14.17 -11.11
CA GLU A 134 -11.26 13.61 -10.19
C GLU A 134 -10.58 12.99 -8.94
N LEU A 135 -9.44 12.29 -9.11
CA LEU A 135 -8.66 11.80 -7.97
C LEU A 135 -8.06 12.94 -7.16
N LEU A 136 -7.51 13.97 -7.78
CA LEU A 136 -6.94 15.12 -7.07
C LEU A 136 -8.00 15.87 -6.26
N GLU A 137 -9.24 15.98 -6.76
CA GLU A 137 -10.38 16.53 -6.03
C GLU A 137 -10.72 15.69 -4.79
N VAL A 138 -10.70 14.35 -4.92
CA VAL A 138 -10.93 13.42 -3.80
C VAL A 138 -9.95 13.63 -2.65
N PHE A 139 -8.70 13.98 -2.97
CA PHE A 139 -7.62 14.19 -1.98
C PHE A 139 -7.45 15.64 -1.55
N ASP A 140 -8.29 16.55 -2.05
CA ASP A 140 -8.22 17.99 -1.76
C ASP A 140 -6.84 18.61 -2.11
N ILE A 141 -6.33 18.24 -3.30
CA ILE A 141 -5.07 18.75 -3.88
C ILE A 141 -5.22 19.15 -5.35
N ALA A 142 -6.45 19.36 -5.82
CA ALA A 142 -6.73 19.74 -7.20
C ALA A 142 -6.28 21.16 -7.55
N GLU A 143 -6.25 22.06 -6.58
CA GLU A 143 -5.79 23.44 -6.80
C GLU A 143 -4.29 23.52 -7.12
N GLU A 144 -3.50 22.58 -6.55
CA GLU A 144 -2.06 22.49 -6.78
C GLU A 144 -1.67 21.65 -7.99
N LYS A 145 -2.61 21.26 -8.85
CA LYS A 145 -2.39 20.34 -9.98
C LYS A 145 -1.21 20.68 -10.89
N TYR A 146 -0.83 21.94 -11.01
CA TYR A 146 0.30 22.42 -11.81
C TYR A 146 1.56 22.68 -11.00
N TYR A 147 1.53 22.56 -9.66
CA TYR A 147 2.71 22.70 -8.84
C TYR A 147 3.61 21.48 -9.02
N LEU A 148 4.92 21.68 -8.88
CA LEU A 148 5.84 20.55 -8.79
C LEU A 148 5.57 19.77 -7.49
N ALA A 149 5.63 18.45 -7.57
CA ALA A 149 5.36 17.59 -6.42
C ALA A 149 6.28 17.89 -5.22
N CYS A 150 7.54 18.27 -5.46
CA CYS A 150 8.48 18.66 -4.41
C CYS A 150 8.09 19.95 -3.66
N ASN A 151 7.24 20.78 -4.23
CA ASN A 151 6.80 22.05 -3.61
C ASN A 151 5.57 21.88 -2.71
N LEU A 152 4.97 20.69 -2.65
CA LEU A 152 3.86 20.42 -1.75
C LEU A 152 4.34 20.25 -0.30
N PRO A 153 3.53 20.66 0.70
CA PRO A 153 3.72 20.22 2.08
C PRO A 153 3.71 18.70 2.20
N TYR A 154 4.42 18.17 3.21
CA TYR A 154 4.61 16.73 3.38
C TYR A 154 3.30 15.92 3.38
N GLY A 155 2.29 16.35 4.13
CA GLY A 155 0.98 15.69 4.15
C GLY A 155 0.30 15.65 2.78
N LYS A 156 0.42 16.72 1.95
CA LYS A 156 -0.10 16.74 0.58
C LYS A 156 0.73 15.85 -0.36
N GLN A 157 2.04 15.73 -0.14
CA GLN A 157 2.86 14.77 -0.89
C GLN A 157 2.42 13.33 -0.62
N ARG A 158 2.10 12.99 0.63
CA ARG A 158 1.57 11.66 0.99
C ARG A 158 0.21 11.40 0.36
N LYS A 159 -0.70 12.37 0.39
CA LYS A 159 -2.00 12.29 -0.32
C LYS A 159 -1.78 12.05 -1.82
N LEU A 160 -0.84 12.74 -2.45
CA LEU A 160 -0.50 12.56 -3.86
C LEU A 160 0.08 11.17 -4.16
N GLU A 161 0.92 10.63 -3.27
CA GLU A 161 1.45 9.27 -3.43
C GLU A 161 0.35 8.22 -3.40
N ILE A 162 -0.61 8.34 -2.47
CA ILE A 162 -1.78 7.44 -2.40
C ILE A 162 -2.65 7.62 -3.65
N ALA A 163 -2.92 8.84 -4.09
CA ALA A 163 -3.68 9.11 -5.30
C ALA A 163 -3.04 8.47 -6.54
N ARG A 164 -1.70 8.56 -6.68
CA ARG A 164 -0.97 7.91 -7.76
C ARG A 164 -1.06 6.38 -7.69
N ALA A 165 -0.98 5.79 -6.50
CA ALA A 165 -1.16 4.35 -6.33
C ALA A 165 -2.57 3.91 -6.72
N LEU A 166 -3.61 4.67 -6.34
CA LEU A 166 -5.01 4.41 -6.73
C LEU A 166 -5.26 4.56 -8.23
N ALA A 167 -4.50 5.41 -8.92
CA ALA A 167 -4.61 5.56 -10.37
C ALA A 167 -4.32 4.25 -11.13
N THR A 168 -3.61 3.28 -10.52
CA THR A 168 -3.42 1.94 -11.09
C THR A 168 -4.66 1.05 -10.95
N ASN A 169 -5.76 1.54 -10.34
CA ASN A 169 -7.00 0.83 -10.06
C ASN A 169 -6.79 -0.49 -9.28
N PRO A 170 -6.13 -0.44 -8.10
CA PRO A 170 -5.80 -1.64 -7.34
C PRO A 170 -7.03 -2.23 -6.64
N LYS A 171 -7.04 -3.56 -6.45
CA LYS A 171 -7.94 -4.27 -5.54
C LYS A 171 -7.36 -4.33 -4.11
N LEU A 172 -6.03 -4.32 -3.99
CA LEU A 172 -5.29 -4.31 -2.72
C LEU A 172 -4.26 -3.19 -2.74
N LEU A 173 -4.37 -2.29 -1.76
CA LEU A 173 -3.43 -1.19 -1.55
C LEU A 173 -2.58 -1.47 -0.31
N LEU A 174 -1.28 -1.54 -0.49
CA LEU A 174 -0.29 -1.71 0.59
C LEU A 174 0.21 -0.34 1.01
N LEU A 175 -0.05 0.06 2.27
CA LEU A 175 0.42 1.32 2.83
C LEU A 175 1.56 1.06 3.81
N ASP A 176 2.75 1.56 3.50
CA ASP A 176 3.97 1.34 4.29
C ASP A 176 4.28 2.58 5.12
N GLU A 177 3.97 2.54 6.41
CA GLU A 177 4.12 3.61 7.40
C GLU A 177 3.63 4.98 6.88
N PRO A 178 2.36 5.09 6.47
CA PRO A 178 1.87 6.29 5.81
C PRO A 178 1.82 7.52 6.73
N ALA A 179 1.79 7.35 8.06
CA ALA A 179 1.79 8.44 9.04
C ALA A 179 3.20 8.87 9.50
N ALA A 180 4.27 8.23 9.00
CA ALA A 180 5.63 8.55 9.41
C ALA A 180 5.95 10.05 9.23
N GLY A 181 6.39 10.72 10.30
CA GLY A 181 6.73 12.14 10.29
C GLY A 181 5.55 13.13 10.33
N MET A 182 4.32 12.63 10.50
CA MET A 182 3.12 13.46 10.62
C MET A 182 2.86 13.86 12.07
N ASN A 183 2.28 15.06 12.25
CA ASN A 183 1.76 15.46 13.54
C ASN A 183 0.38 14.82 13.82
N PRO A 184 -0.15 14.87 15.07
CA PRO A 184 -1.41 14.22 15.41
C PRO A 184 -2.63 14.65 14.58
N ASN A 185 -2.69 15.91 14.14
CA ASN A 185 -3.79 16.40 13.31
C ASN A 185 -3.68 15.84 11.89
N GLU A 186 -2.49 15.84 11.31
CA GLU A 186 -2.23 15.25 10.00
C GLU A 186 -2.52 13.74 10.01
N THR A 187 -2.16 13.03 11.09
CA THR A 187 -2.48 11.61 11.27
C THR A 187 -4.00 11.39 11.30
N ALA A 188 -4.75 12.24 12.01
CA ALA A 188 -6.21 12.16 12.07
C ALA A 188 -6.86 12.39 10.69
N GLU A 189 -6.37 13.35 9.91
CA GLU A 189 -6.82 13.59 8.53
C GLU A 189 -6.48 12.40 7.62
N LEU A 190 -5.29 11.83 7.76
CA LEU A 190 -4.87 10.66 7.01
C LEU A 190 -5.77 9.45 7.31
N MET A 191 -6.12 9.21 8.57
CA MET A 191 -7.05 8.16 8.96
C MET A 191 -8.41 8.30 8.27
N GLN A 192 -8.96 9.52 8.23
CA GLN A 192 -10.20 9.79 7.50
C GLN A 192 -10.04 9.55 5.99
N THR A 193 -8.91 9.98 5.42
CA THR A 193 -8.59 9.77 4.01
C THR A 193 -8.51 8.29 3.67
N ILE A 194 -7.83 7.47 4.50
CA ILE A 194 -7.69 6.02 4.28
C ILE A 194 -9.07 5.33 4.31
N ARG A 195 -9.92 5.65 5.28
CA ARG A 195 -11.29 5.09 5.35
C ARG A 195 -12.10 5.50 4.13
N PHE A 196 -12.07 6.78 3.78
CA PHE A 196 -12.79 7.30 2.63
C PHE A 196 -12.32 6.64 1.31
N VAL A 197 -11.02 6.44 1.14
CA VAL A 197 -10.44 5.73 -0.02
C VAL A 197 -10.95 4.30 -0.09
N ARG A 198 -10.87 3.55 1.02
CA ARG A 198 -11.39 2.18 1.09
C ARG A 198 -12.85 2.13 0.61
N ASP A 199 -13.70 2.99 1.18
CA ASP A 199 -15.15 2.95 0.94
C ASP A 199 -15.50 3.43 -0.47
N LYS A 200 -14.90 4.53 -0.93
CA LYS A 200 -15.19 5.13 -2.24
C LYS A 200 -14.70 4.27 -3.41
N PHE A 201 -13.52 3.67 -3.27
CA PHE A 201 -12.90 2.87 -4.35
C PHE A 201 -13.08 1.37 -4.17
N ASN A 202 -13.77 0.94 -3.11
CA ASN A 202 -13.96 -0.47 -2.75
C ASN A 202 -12.64 -1.24 -2.78
N VAL A 203 -11.57 -0.63 -2.22
CA VAL A 203 -10.22 -1.19 -2.19
C VAL A 203 -9.93 -1.81 -0.83
N THR A 204 -9.33 -3.00 -0.83
CA THR A 204 -8.79 -3.61 0.39
C THR A 204 -7.49 -2.92 0.75
N ILE A 205 -7.24 -2.70 2.03
CA ILE A 205 -6.01 -2.01 2.48
C ILE A 205 -5.26 -2.89 3.49
N LEU A 206 -3.99 -3.16 3.20
CA LEU A 206 -3.04 -3.72 4.17
C LEU A 206 -2.04 -2.63 4.57
N LEU A 207 -1.99 -2.37 5.87
CA LEU A 207 -1.24 -1.27 6.46
C LEU A 207 -0.09 -1.80 7.32
N ILE A 208 1.13 -1.32 7.11
CA ILE A 208 2.21 -1.39 8.11
C ILE A 208 2.23 -0.07 8.86
N GLU A 209 2.19 -0.12 10.18
CA GLU A 209 2.29 1.06 11.05
C GLU A 209 2.86 0.70 12.42
N HIS A 210 3.40 1.71 13.08
CA HIS A 210 3.86 1.67 14.46
C HIS A 210 3.10 2.67 15.34
N ASP A 211 2.33 3.60 14.77
CA ASP A 211 1.41 4.46 15.53
C ASP A 211 0.15 3.67 15.92
N MET A 212 0.10 3.26 17.21
CA MET A 212 -1.01 2.47 17.73
C MET A 212 -2.35 3.22 17.73
N ARG A 213 -2.35 4.57 17.70
CA ARG A 213 -3.59 5.35 17.59
C ARG A 213 -4.20 5.19 16.20
N LEU A 214 -3.36 5.26 15.16
CA LEU A 214 -3.81 5.03 13.80
C LEU A 214 -4.28 3.58 13.65
N VAL A 215 -3.48 2.60 14.07
CA VAL A 215 -3.80 1.17 13.99
C VAL A 215 -5.13 0.87 14.67
N SER A 216 -5.29 1.23 15.95
CA SER A 216 -6.52 0.99 16.71
C SER A 216 -7.72 1.76 16.16
N GLY A 217 -7.45 2.91 15.53
CA GLY A 217 -8.48 3.76 14.97
C GLY A 217 -9.09 3.24 13.67
N ILE A 218 -8.31 2.58 12.79
CA ILE A 218 -8.82 2.21 11.45
C ILE A 218 -8.75 0.73 11.12
N CYS A 219 -7.83 -0.06 11.69
CA CYS A 219 -7.71 -1.48 11.36
C CYS A 219 -8.80 -2.31 12.05
N GLU A 220 -9.39 -3.24 11.31
CA GLU A 220 -10.41 -4.17 11.79
C GLU A 220 -9.78 -5.42 12.43
N ASP A 221 -8.75 -5.93 11.77
CA ASP A 221 -7.95 -7.08 12.21
C ASP A 221 -6.47 -6.77 12.10
N LEU A 222 -5.66 -7.46 12.90
CA LEU A 222 -4.21 -7.32 12.96
C LEU A 222 -3.50 -8.67 12.87
N THR A 223 -2.31 -8.64 12.28
CA THR A 223 -1.24 -9.62 12.52
C THR A 223 -0.06 -8.91 13.14
N VAL A 224 0.41 -9.43 14.26
CA VAL A 224 1.63 -8.95 14.93
C VAL A 224 2.77 -9.89 14.58
N LEU A 225 3.82 -9.35 13.98
CA LEU A 225 5.08 -10.06 13.75
C LEU A 225 6.08 -9.74 14.85
N ASN A 226 6.84 -10.76 15.24
CA ASN A 226 8.01 -10.61 16.09
C ASN A 226 9.09 -11.58 15.61
N PHE A 227 10.30 -11.08 15.32
CA PHE A 227 11.42 -11.85 14.76
C PHE A 227 11.03 -12.79 13.60
N GLY A 228 10.25 -12.30 12.67
CA GLY A 228 9.83 -13.05 11.47
C GLY A 228 8.66 -14.02 11.66
N THR A 229 8.17 -14.22 12.88
CA THR A 229 7.07 -15.13 13.20
C THR A 229 5.81 -14.39 13.64
N VAL A 230 4.63 -15.02 13.49
CA VAL A 230 3.37 -14.46 13.98
C VAL A 230 3.31 -14.60 15.51
N LEU A 231 3.23 -13.49 16.22
CA LEU A 231 3.06 -13.44 17.67
C LEU A 231 1.59 -13.52 18.08
N ALA A 232 0.73 -12.77 17.39
CA ALA A 232 -0.71 -12.73 17.61
C ALA A 232 -1.44 -12.35 16.32
N GLN A 233 -2.69 -12.78 16.17
CA GLN A 233 -3.53 -12.47 15.02
C GLN A 233 -5.00 -12.49 15.41
N GLY A 234 -5.79 -11.55 14.90
CA GLY A 234 -7.24 -11.47 15.15
C GLY A 234 -7.76 -10.05 15.15
N LYS A 235 -8.90 -9.85 15.83
CA LYS A 235 -9.51 -8.52 15.94
C LYS A 235 -8.58 -7.53 16.62
N THR A 236 -8.49 -6.33 16.07
CA THR A 236 -7.59 -5.27 16.54
C THR A 236 -7.66 -5.07 18.06
N LYS A 237 -8.88 -5.00 18.60
CA LYS A 237 -9.08 -4.79 20.04
C LYS A 237 -8.53 -5.93 20.89
N ASP A 238 -8.69 -7.17 20.44
CA ASP A 238 -8.25 -8.35 21.20
C ASP A 238 -6.72 -8.48 21.15
N VAL A 239 -6.15 -8.29 19.94
CA VAL A 239 -4.70 -8.37 19.70
C VAL A 239 -3.93 -7.30 20.46
N LEU A 240 -4.43 -6.05 20.49
CA LEU A 240 -3.76 -4.96 21.20
C LEU A 240 -3.82 -5.10 22.74
N ASN A 241 -4.73 -5.93 23.27
CA ASN A 241 -4.81 -6.25 24.69
C ASN A 241 -4.11 -7.57 25.06
N ASP A 242 -3.52 -8.28 24.09
CA ASP A 242 -2.77 -9.51 24.38
C ASP A 242 -1.49 -9.18 25.18
N PRO A 243 -1.28 -9.77 26.37
CA PRO A 243 -0.08 -9.55 27.18
C PRO A 243 1.23 -9.81 26.42
N LYS A 244 1.24 -10.79 25.51
CA LYS A 244 2.43 -11.09 24.68
C LYS A 244 2.76 -9.93 23.74
N VAL A 245 1.74 -9.30 23.15
CA VAL A 245 1.91 -8.15 22.27
C VAL A 245 2.41 -6.95 23.06
N ILE A 246 1.79 -6.68 24.23
CA ILE A 246 2.21 -5.60 25.11
C ILE A 246 3.69 -5.77 25.52
N THR A 247 4.08 -6.97 25.95
CA THR A 247 5.47 -7.25 26.35
C THR A 247 6.44 -7.07 25.18
N ALA A 248 6.08 -7.47 23.96
CA ALA A 248 6.95 -7.33 22.80
C ALA A 248 7.23 -5.87 22.41
N TYR A 249 6.31 -4.95 22.74
CA TYR A 249 6.51 -3.52 22.53
C TYR A 249 7.15 -2.79 23.72
N LEU A 250 6.90 -3.24 24.96
CA LEU A 250 7.47 -2.63 26.17
C LEU A 250 8.85 -3.16 26.51
N GLY A 251 9.21 -4.37 26.06
CA GLY A 251 10.51 -4.98 26.34
C GLY A 251 11.66 -4.47 25.47
N GLU A 252 11.40 -3.52 24.57
CA GLU A 252 12.45 -2.85 23.76
C GLU A 252 13.01 -1.58 24.45
N ASP A 253 12.49 -1.19 25.62
CA ASP A 253 12.91 0.01 26.36
C ASP A 253 13.93 -0.27 27.50
N ASP A 254 14.54 -1.49 27.57
CA ASP A 254 15.59 -1.85 28.55
C ASP A 254 16.96 -2.06 27.88
#